data_358f23b118ffc53e0e5521090bfb0c41
#
_entry.id   358f23b118ffc53e0e5521090bfb0c41
#
_cell.length_a   1.000
_cell.length_b   1.000
_cell.length_c   1.000
_cell.angle_alpha   90.00
_cell.angle_beta   90.00
_cell.angle_gamma   90.00
#
_symmetry.space_group_name_H-M   'P 1'
#
loop_
_entity.id
_entity.type
_entity.pdbx_description
1 polymer ?
#
loop_
_entity_poly.entity_id
_entity_poly.type
_entity_poly.pdbx_seq_one_letter_code
_entity_poly.pdbx_strand_id
1 'polypeptide(L)'
;MDEARNANRLVDGPIMADSEPLILVDEGDRRLGHMAKSLCHEGRGILHRAFSLLIFNGRGELLIQQRAAAKRLWPLYWSNSCCSHPRHAESMAVATRRRLHEELGIRCELQFLFKFQYHAQFDATGAEHELCSVFIGRSDMPPRINPQEIADWRWVPPEVLQQRMSSADMSRFTPWFMLEWERIWRDHRPEVLALRV
;
A
#
# COMPACT_ATOMS: atom_id res chain seq x y z
N MET A 1 -38.04 -11.25 14.34
CA MET A 1 -37.90 -11.25 12.86
C MET A 1 -37.89 -9.81 12.38
N ASP A 2 -36.73 -9.11 12.51
CA ASP A 2 -36.57 -7.76 11.91
C ASP A 2 -35.11 -7.21 11.99
N GLU A 3 -34.10 -8.05 11.74
CA GLU A 3 -32.69 -7.63 11.73
C GLU A 3 -32.01 -7.67 10.33
N ALA A 4 -32.77 -7.91 9.27
CA ALA A 4 -32.20 -8.11 7.91
C ALA A 4 -32.42 -6.93 6.92
N ARG A 5 -32.80 -5.73 7.37
CA ARG A 5 -33.20 -4.63 6.47
C ARG A 5 -32.37 -3.35 6.52
N ASN A 6 -31.11 -3.37 6.95
CA ASN A 6 -30.31 -2.14 7.00
C ASN A 6 -29.00 -2.15 6.19
N ALA A 7 -28.91 -2.94 5.14
CA ALA A 7 -27.67 -3.09 4.34
C ALA A 7 -27.64 -2.33 3.00
N ASN A 8 -28.54 -1.41 2.72
CA ASN A 8 -28.54 -0.74 1.41
C ASN A 8 -28.87 0.77 1.52
N ARG A 9 -28.03 1.54 2.21
CA ARG A 9 -28.02 2.99 2.04
C ARG A 9 -26.95 3.34 1.01
N LEU A 10 -27.38 3.61 -0.22
CA LEU A 10 -26.61 4.33 -1.23
C LEU A 10 -26.37 5.75 -0.68
N VAL A 11 -25.11 6.07 -0.37
CA VAL A 11 -24.71 7.41 0.05
C VAL A 11 -24.22 8.14 -1.19
N ASP A 12 -25.10 8.91 -1.83
CA ASP A 12 -24.77 9.88 -2.87
C ASP A 12 -24.15 11.13 -2.20
N GLY A 13 -22.84 11.08 -1.96
CA GLY A 13 -22.03 12.19 -1.45
C GLY A 13 -20.54 11.92 -1.72
N PRO A 14 -19.64 12.91 -1.61
CA PRO A 14 -18.22 12.66 -1.73
C PRO A 14 -17.84 11.61 -0.69
N ILE A 15 -17.37 10.44 -1.16
CA ILE A 15 -16.95 9.34 -0.28
C ILE A 15 -15.77 9.82 0.53
N MET A 16 -15.97 10.02 1.84
CA MET A 16 -14.87 10.30 2.77
C MET A 16 -13.89 9.13 2.73
N ALA A 17 -12.59 9.40 2.77
CA ALA A 17 -11.53 8.38 2.62
C ALA A 17 -11.71 7.17 3.56
N ASP A 18 -12.27 7.37 4.74
CA ASP A 18 -12.53 6.31 5.74
C ASP A 18 -13.82 5.52 5.49
N SER A 19 -14.75 6.02 4.68
CA SER A 19 -15.98 5.32 4.27
C SER A 19 -15.81 4.56 2.95
N GLU A 20 -14.65 4.64 2.30
CA GLU A 20 -14.35 3.96 1.04
C GLU A 20 -14.53 2.44 1.18
N PRO A 21 -15.39 1.80 0.35
CA PRO A 21 -15.65 0.37 0.48
C PRO A 21 -14.49 -0.46 -0.07
N LEU A 22 -13.80 -1.20 0.80
CA LEU A 22 -12.73 -2.13 0.44
C LEU A 22 -13.30 -3.51 0.07
N ILE A 23 -12.59 -4.25 -0.76
CA ILE A 23 -12.99 -5.58 -1.23
C ILE A 23 -12.54 -6.64 -0.23
N LEU A 24 -13.46 -7.28 0.47
CA LEU A 24 -13.19 -8.42 1.33
C LEU A 24 -12.91 -9.66 0.48
N VAL A 25 -11.90 -10.43 0.87
CA VAL A 25 -11.49 -11.66 0.17
C VAL A 25 -11.20 -12.79 1.14
N ASP A 26 -11.18 -14.02 0.63
CA ASP A 26 -10.57 -15.16 1.32
C ASP A 26 -9.08 -15.30 0.94
N GLU A 27 -8.39 -16.27 1.51
CA GLU A 27 -6.98 -16.56 1.24
C GLU A 27 -6.71 -16.94 -0.23
N GLY A 28 -7.73 -17.40 -0.95
CA GLY A 28 -7.69 -17.70 -2.39
C GLY A 28 -7.99 -16.49 -3.30
N ASP A 29 -8.10 -15.27 -2.73
CA ASP A 29 -8.50 -14.04 -3.45
C ASP A 29 -9.92 -14.07 -4.04
N ARG A 30 -10.80 -14.95 -3.54
CA ARG A 30 -12.21 -14.93 -3.92
C ARG A 30 -12.90 -13.82 -3.16
N ARG A 31 -13.65 -12.99 -3.87
CA ARG A 31 -14.41 -11.89 -3.28
C ARG A 31 -15.53 -12.42 -2.38
N LEU A 32 -15.54 -11.96 -1.12
CA LEU A 32 -16.56 -12.27 -0.12
C LEU A 32 -17.60 -11.15 0.03
N GLY A 33 -17.21 -9.90 -0.28
CA GLY A 33 -18.07 -8.75 -0.09
C GLY A 33 -17.30 -7.45 -0.15
N HIS A 34 -17.79 -6.44 0.54
CA HIS A 34 -17.10 -5.17 0.75
C HIS A 34 -17.47 -4.57 2.11
N MET A 35 -16.59 -3.71 2.65
CA MET A 35 -16.77 -3.07 3.95
C MET A 35 -16.07 -1.72 3.96
N ALA A 36 -16.55 -0.76 4.74
CA ALA A 36 -15.89 0.54 4.93
C ALA A 36 -14.46 0.36 5.42
N LYS A 37 -13.54 1.14 4.88
CA LYS A 37 -12.11 1.08 5.20
C LYS A 37 -11.83 1.15 6.70
N SER A 38 -12.49 2.07 7.41
CA SER A 38 -12.35 2.20 8.87
C SER A 38 -12.62 0.88 9.60
N LEU A 39 -13.69 0.18 9.23
CA LEU A 39 -14.08 -1.09 9.85
C LEU A 39 -13.14 -2.24 9.49
N CYS A 40 -12.61 -2.25 8.24
CA CYS A 40 -11.63 -3.26 7.83
C CYS A 40 -10.35 -3.24 8.67
N HIS A 41 -10.01 -2.08 9.22
CA HIS A 41 -8.76 -1.88 9.97
C HIS A 41 -8.97 -1.83 11.50
N GLU A 42 -10.19 -2.01 12.01
CA GLU A 42 -10.46 -2.04 13.45
C GLU A 42 -10.01 -3.35 14.11
N GLY A 43 -9.59 -3.24 15.38
CA GLY A 43 -9.23 -4.38 16.19
C GLY A 43 -8.14 -5.24 15.55
N ARG A 44 -8.45 -6.47 15.16
CA ARG A 44 -7.51 -7.39 14.50
C ARG A 44 -7.45 -7.24 12.98
N GLY A 45 -8.22 -6.32 12.39
CA GLY A 45 -8.33 -6.18 10.95
C GLY A 45 -9.08 -7.35 10.27
N ILE A 46 -9.70 -7.07 9.12
CA ILE A 46 -10.40 -8.06 8.31
C ILE A 46 -9.67 -8.21 6.99
N LEU A 47 -9.48 -9.44 6.51
CA LEU A 47 -8.75 -9.71 5.28
C LEU A 47 -9.42 -9.03 4.08
N HIS A 48 -8.68 -8.14 3.45
CA HIS A 48 -9.15 -7.38 2.30
C HIS A 48 -8.05 -7.22 1.24
N ARG A 49 -8.46 -6.87 0.03
CA ARG A 49 -7.56 -6.74 -1.11
C ARG A 49 -6.83 -5.41 -1.08
N ALA A 50 -5.50 -5.47 -1.26
CA ALA A 50 -4.62 -4.32 -1.27
C ALA A 50 -3.56 -4.39 -2.37
N PHE A 51 -2.81 -3.32 -2.54
CA PHE A 51 -1.62 -3.28 -3.39
C PHE A 51 -0.53 -2.38 -2.84
N SER A 52 0.69 -2.72 -3.20
CA SER A 52 1.91 -1.95 -2.94
C SER A 52 2.63 -1.63 -4.24
N LEU A 53 3.10 -0.39 -4.35
CA LEU A 53 3.88 0.09 -5.48
C LEU A 53 5.27 0.47 -5.01
N LEU A 54 6.29 -0.01 -5.72
CA LEU A 54 7.68 0.36 -5.52
C LEU A 54 8.20 1.03 -6.80
N ILE A 55 8.41 2.33 -6.74
CA ILE A 55 8.83 3.14 -7.89
C ILE A 55 10.33 3.40 -7.81
N PHE A 56 11.02 3.03 -8.87
CA PHE A 56 12.46 3.23 -9.00
C PHE A 56 12.76 4.35 -9.99
N ASN A 57 13.87 5.08 -9.81
CA ASN A 57 14.37 6.00 -10.82
C ASN A 57 15.37 5.30 -11.77
N GLY A 58 15.85 6.00 -12.81
CA GLY A 58 16.83 5.46 -13.77
C GLY A 58 18.17 5.09 -13.16
N ARG A 59 18.51 5.60 -11.95
CA ARG A 59 19.69 5.16 -11.18
C ARG A 59 19.42 3.87 -10.38
N GLY A 60 18.19 3.37 -10.40
CA GLY A 60 17.76 2.20 -9.63
C GLY A 60 17.54 2.46 -8.14
N GLU A 61 17.38 3.73 -7.74
CA GLU A 61 17.02 4.09 -6.38
C GLU A 61 15.50 3.96 -6.18
N LEU A 62 15.08 3.42 -5.04
CA LEU A 62 13.68 3.28 -4.66
C LEU A 62 13.16 4.59 -4.05
N LEU A 63 12.00 5.03 -4.50
CA LEU A 63 11.23 6.06 -3.83
C LEU A 63 10.57 5.49 -2.59
N ILE A 64 11.02 5.89 -1.41
CA ILE A 64 10.32 5.61 -0.15
C ILE A 64 9.60 6.87 0.33
N GLN A 65 8.50 6.69 1.05
CA GLN A 65 7.72 7.77 1.61
C GLN A 65 7.58 7.64 3.13
N GLN A 66 7.52 8.77 3.83
CA GLN A 66 7.11 8.82 5.22
C GLN A 66 5.61 9.10 5.29
N ARG A 67 4.86 8.24 5.95
CA ARG A 67 3.41 8.36 6.11
C ARG A 67 3.06 9.65 6.84
N ALA A 68 1.98 10.31 6.43
CA ALA A 68 1.52 11.53 7.09
C ALA A 68 1.23 11.30 8.58
N ALA A 69 1.43 12.33 9.40
CA ALA A 69 1.16 12.27 10.85
C ALA A 69 -0.32 12.00 11.18
N ALA A 70 -1.24 12.37 10.26
CA ALA A 70 -2.67 12.12 10.40
C ALA A 70 -3.11 10.68 10.09
N LYS A 71 -2.19 9.80 9.65
CA LYS A 71 -2.53 8.39 9.42
C LYS A 71 -2.89 7.69 10.72
N ARG A 72 -4.04 7.00 10.74
CA ARG A 72 -4.55 6.28 11.91
C ARG A 72 -3.59 5.17 12.37
N LEU A 73 -3.03 4.42 11.42
CA LEU A 73 -2.10 3.32 11.68
C LEU A 73 -0.71 3.69 11.12
N TRP A 74 0.34 3.40 11.87
CA TRP A 74 1.74 3.71 11.55
C TRP A 74 1.97 5.15 11.06
N PRO A 75 1.54 6.21 11.78
CA PRO A 75 1.87 7.59 11.44
C PRO A 75 3.39 7.80 11.50
N LEU A 76 3.94 8.59 10.56
CA LEU A 76 5.36 8.95 10.45
C LEU A 76 6.34 7.77 10.24
N TYR A 77 5.86 6.57 9.97
CA TYR A 77 6.71 5.45 9.55
C TYR A 77 7.09 5.59 8.07
N TRP A 78 8.30 5.12 7.75
CA TRP A 78 8.75 4.98 6.37
C TRP A 78 8.14 3.74 5.72
N SER A 79 7.77 3.86 4.46
CA SER A 79 7.10 2.81 3.69
C SER A 79 7.56 2.84 2.23
N ASN A 80 7.15 1.83 1.46
CA ASN A 80 7.28 1.82 -0.01
C ASN A 80 6.61 3.04 -0.64
N SER A 81 6.72 3.19 -1.97
CA SER A 81 6.30 4.42 -2.67
C SER A 81 4.82 4.75 -2.50
N CYS A 82 3.92 3.75 -2.60
CA CYS A 82 2.49 3.93 -2.43
C CYS A 82 1.84 2.61 -2.01
N CYS A 83 0.96 2.63 -1.01
CA CYS A 83 0.15 1.49 -0.58
C CYS A 83 -1.31 1.91 -0.53
N SER A 84 -2.21 1.11 -1.09
CA SER A 84 -3.63 1.41 -1.06
C SER A 84 -4.49 0.21 -1.46
N HIS A 85 -5.76 0.47 -1.70
CA HIS A 85 -6.77 -0.54 -1.95
C HIS A 85 -7.51 -0.25 -3.27
N PRO A 86 -7.88 -1.27 -4.05
CA PRO A 86 -8.86 -1.10 -5.10
C PRO A 86 -10.25 -0.86 -4.48
N ARG A 87 -10.99 0.07 -5.02
CA ARG A 87 -12.39 0.32 -4.66
C ARG A 87 -13.28 -0.81 -5.13
N HIS A 88 -14.44 -0.96 -4.50
CA HIS A 88 -15.48 -1.82 -5.03
C HIS A 88 -15.74 -1.53 -6.52
N ALA A 89 -15.74 -2.57 -7.36
CA ALA A 89 -15.87 -2.49 -8.84
C ALA A 89 -14.69 -1.83 -9.59
N GLU A 90 -13.60 -1.45 -8.91
CA GLU A 90 -12.39 -0.93 -9.55
C GLU A 90 -11.42 -2.08 -9.89
N SER A 91 -10.86 -2.08 -11.09
CA SER A 91 -9.80 -3.02 -11.44
C SER A 91 -8.47 -2.62 -10.78
N MET A 92 -7.59 -3.60 -10.53
CA MET A 92 -6.27 -3.36 -9.96
C MET A 92 -5.46 -2.36 -10.80
N ALA A 93 -5.51 -2.46 -12.13
CA ALA A 93 -4.80 -1.56 -13.03
C ALA A 93 -5.30 -0.10 -12.94
N VAL A 94 -6.60 0.11 -12.71
CA VAL A 94 -7.15 1.45 -12.51
C VAL A 94 -6.77 1.98 -11.12
N ALA A 95 -6.93 1.15 -10.08
CA ALA A 95 -6.65 1.52 -8.70
C ALA A 95 -5.18 1.95 -8.49
N THR A 96 -4.24 1.16 -9.00
CA THR A 96 -2.80 1.43 -8.86
C THR A 96 -2.39 2.74 -9.54
N ARG A 97 -2.87 2.99 -10.78
CA ARG A 97 -2.61 4.24 -11.51
C ARG A 97 -3.25 5.45 -10.82
N ARG A 98 -4.48 5.31 -10.35
CA ARG A 98 -5.21 6.37 -9.63
C ARG A 98 -4.43 6.78 -8.39
N ARG A 99 -4.11 5.84 -7.50
CA ARG A 99 -3.45 6.14 -6.23
C ARG A 99 -2.02 6.65 -6.39
N LEU A 100 -1.26 6.09 -7.33
CA LEU A 100 0.08 6.59 -7.66
C LEU A 100 0.03 8.08 -8.06
N HIS A 101 -0.97 8.45 -8.86
CA HIS A 101 -1.17 9.83 -9.24
C HIS A 101 -1.69 10.72 -8.11
N GLU A 102 -2.67 10.25 -7.32
CA GLU A 102 -3.26 11.00 -6.19
C GLU A 102 -2.25 11.28 -5.08
N GLU A 103 -1.38 10.31 -4.76
CA GLU A 103 -0.43 10.43 -3.65
C GLU A 103 0.89 11.09 -4.06
N LEU A 104 1.39 10.82 -5.28
CA LEU A 104 2.74 11.21 -5.72
C LEU A 104 2.77 12.04 -7.00
N GLY A 105 1.65 12.23 -7.69
CA GLY A 105 1.60 12.90 -8.98
C GLY A 105 2.32 12.14 -10.12
N ILE A 106 2.74 10.90 -9.87
CA ILE A 106 3.50 10.08 -10.82
C ILE A 106 2.55 9.27 -11.70
N ARG A 107 2.97 9.08 -12.96
CA ARG A 107 2.37 8.15 -13.92
C ARG A 107 3.49 7.35 -14.57
N CYS A 108 3.42 6.02 -14.47
CA CYS A 108 4.35 5.12 -15.13
C CYS A 108 3.68 3.76 -15.40
N GLU A 109 4.33 2.94 -16.21
CA GLU A 109 3.96 1.54 -16.37
C GLU A 109 4.33 0.77 -15.11
N LEU A 110 3.46 -0.16 -14.72
CA LEU A 110 3.60 -0.97 -13.52
C LEU A 110 3.65 -2.44 -13.90
N GLN A 111 4.69 -3.12 -13.44
CA GLN A 111 4.89 -4.56 -13.61
C GLN A 111 4.50 -5.27 -12.31
N PHE A 112 3.60 -6.25 -12.39
CA PHE A 112 3.28 -7.13 -11.27
C PHE A 112 4.47 -8.04 -10.95
N LEU A 113 4.80 -8.18 -9.67
CA LEU A 113 5.83 -9.11 -9.19
C LEU A 113 5.22 -10.33 -8.51
N PHE A 114 4.52 -10.11 -7.41
CA PHE A 114 3.94 -11.19 -6.61
C PHE A 114 2.74 -10.71 -5.81
N LYS A 115 2.05 -11.68 -5.21
CA LYS A 115 0.99 -11.45 -4.23
C LYS A 115 1.35 -12.19 -2.95
N PHE A 116 1.02 -11.60 -1.81
CA PHE A 116 1.21 -12.21 -0.50
C PHE A 116 0.13 -11.74 0.48
N GLN A 117 -0.13 -12.56 1.48
CA GLN A 117 -0.99 -12.20 2.60
C GLN A 117 -0.11 -11.83 3.79
N TYR A 118 -0.52 -10.79 4.52
CA TYR A 118 0.11 -10.45 5.78
C TYR A 118 -0.92 -9.93 6.79
N HIS A 119 -0.55 -10.04 8.05
CA HIS A 119 -1.25 -9.44 9.18
C HIS A 119 -0.24 -8.68 10.03
N ALA A 120 -0.54 -7.44 10.34
CA ALA A 120 0.28 -6.60 11.21
C ALA A 120 -0.62 -5.86 12.20
N GLN A 121 -0.43 -6.09 13.48
CA GLN A 121 -1.12 -5.35 14.54
C GLN A 121 -0.33 -4.08 14.84
N PHE A 122 -1.00 -2.92 14.82
CA PHE A 122 -0.38 -1.65 15.24
C PHE A 122 -0.42 -1.53 16.76
N ASP A 123 -1.62 -1.42 17.30
CA ASP A 123 -1.91 -1.39 18.72
C ASP A 123 -3.40 -1.78 18.95
N ALA A 124 -4.00 -1.36 20.05
CA ALA A 124 -5.43 -1.58 20.31
C ALA A 124 -6.35 -0.86 19.30
N THR A 125 -5.85 0.15 18.57
CA THR A 125 -6.62 0.93 17.59
C THR A 125 -6.95 0.12 16.35
N GLY A 126 -6.02 -0.77 15.90
CA GLY A 126 -6.27 -1.53 14.69
C GLY A 126 -5.07 -2.26 14.10
N ALA A 127 -5.32 -2.90 12.97
CA ALA A 127 -4.37 -3.75 12.25
C ALA A 127 -4.54 -3.61 10.73
N GLU A 128 -3.49 -3.95 10.00
CA GLU A 128 -3.55 -4.29 8.58
C GLU A 128 -3.69 -5.81 8.45
N HIS A 129 -4.67 -6.26 7.67
CA HIS A 129 -4.84 -7.67 7.30
C HIS A 129 -5.17 -7.74 5.82
N GLU A 130 -4.15 -7.92 5.00
CA GLU A 130 -4.23 -7.68 3.56
C GLU A 130 -3.78 -8.86 2.71
N LEU A 131 -4.48 -9.07 1.61
CA LEU A 131 -3.99 -9.82 0.47
C LEU A 131 -3.46 -8.80 -0.54
N CYS A 132 -2.15 -8.55 -0.47
CA CYS A 132 -1.47 -7.46 -1.14
C CYS A 132 -0.81 -7.90 -2.45
N SER A 133 -1.12 -7.18 -3.54
CA SER A 133 -0.46 -7.33 -4.84
C SER A 133 0.67 -6.31 -4.97
N VAL A 134 1.90 -6.79 -5.19
CA VAL A 134 3.11 -5.95 -5.26
C VAL A 134 3.49 -5.70 -6.71
N PHE A 135 3.73 -4.42 -7.01
CA PHE A 135 4.12 -3.94 -8.33
C PHE A 135 5.39 -3.10 -8.26
N ILE A 136 6.19 -3.15 -9.31
CA ILE A 136 7.30 -2.22 -9.53
C ILE A 136 7.04 -1.35 -10.75
N GLY A 137 7.63 -0.16 -10.76
CA GLY A 137 7.58 0.75 -11.89
C GLY A 137 8.79 1.66 -11.92
N ARG A 138 8.95 2.39 -13.03
CA ARG A 138 10.03 3.36 -13.19
C ARG A 138 9.49 4.75 -13.46
N SER A 139 10.05 5.74 -12.76
CA SER A 139 9.82 7.15 -13.03
C SER A 139 11.02 7.99 -12.57
N ASP A 140 11.49 8.87 -13.42
CA ASP A 140 12.52 9.88 -13.10
C ASP A 140 11.89 11.22 -12.68
N MET A 141 10.57 11.31 -12.67
CA MET A 141 9.86 12.52 -12.27
C MET A 141 9.95 12.72 -10.75
N PRO A 142 10.29 13.93 -10.28
CA PRO A 142 10.19 14.24 -8.86
C PRO A 142 8.71 14.11 -8.40
N PRO A 143 8.44 13.46 -7.27
CA PRO A 143 7.06 13.30 -6.80
C PRO A 143 6.45 14.63 -6.36
N ARG A 144 5.16 14.81 -6.64
CA ARG A 144 4.32 15.86 -6.06
C ARG A 144 3.44 15.19 -5.01
N ILE A 145 3.92 15.24 -3.77
CA ILE A 145 3.27 14.54 -2.66
C ILE A 145 1.94 15.19 -2.27
N ASN A 146 0.96 14.36 -1.92
CA ASN A 146 -0.24 14.79 -1.20
C ASN A 146 0.09 14.83 0.31
N PRO A 147 0.10 16.00 0.97
CA PRO A 147 0.48 16.12 2.37
C PRO A 147 -0.49 15.44 3.36
N GLN A 148 -1.70 15.09 2.92
CA GLN A 148 -2.63 14.29 3.73
C GLN A 148 -2.23 12.81 3.78
N GLU A 149 -1.43 12.36 2.82
CA GLU A 149 -0.97 10.98 2.70
C GLU A 149 0.50 10.82 3.11
N ILE A 150 1.35 11.78 2.75
CA ILE A 150 2.81 11.71 2.79
C ILE A 150 3.39 12.95 3.48
N ALA A 151 4.20 12.73 4.52
CA ALA A 151 4.92 13.79 5.24
C ALA A 151 6.29 14.13 4.62
N ASP A 152 7.01 13.13 4.13
CA ASP A 152 8.35 13.26 3.52
C ASP A 152 8.59 12.12 2.52
N TRP A 153 9.57 12.27 1.63
CA TRP A 153 9.94 11.24 0.67
C TRP A 153 11.43 11.29 0.35
N ARG A 154 11.99 10.17 -0.10
CA ARG A 154 13.42 10.05 -0.47
C ARG A 154 13.63 9.02 -1.55
N TRP A 155 14.60 9.28 -2.43
CA TRP A 155 15.23 8.25 -3.26
C TRP A 155 16.32 7.56 -2.45
N VAL A 156 16.30 6.24 -2.38
CA VAL A 156 17.25 5.45 -1.57
C VAL A 156 17.82 4.32 -2.42
N PRO A 157 19.17 4.21 -2.52
CA PRO A 157 19.80 3.07 -3.17
C PRO A 157 19.39 1.75 -2.48
N PRO A 158 19.11 0.68 -3.25
CA PRO A 158 18.71 -0.62 -2.72
C PRO A 158 19.65 -1.18 -1.64
N GLU A 159 20.96 -1.01 -1.83
CA GLU A 159 21.97 -1.50 -0.90
C GLU A 159 21.91 -0.75 0.44
N VAL A 160 21.67 0.57 0.40
CA VAL A 160 21.51 1.39 1.61
C VAL A 160 20.23 1.02 2.34
N LEU A 161 19.14 0.77 1.59
CA LEU A 161 17.87 0.32 2.16
C LEU A 161 18.02 -1.04 2.83
N GLN A 162 18.68 -2.00 2.16
CA GLN A 162 18.97 -3.32 2.73
C GLN A 162 19.77 -3.22 4.04
N GLN A 163 20.79 -2.38 4.07
CA GLN A 163 21.58 -2.16 5.28
C GLN A 163 20.75 -1.58 6.42
N ARG A 164 19.90 -0.59 6.14
CA ARG A 164 19.02 0.01 7.15
C ARG A 164 17.98 -0.97 7.67
N MET A 165 17.37 -1.77 6.82
CA MET A 165 16.39 -2.79 7.23
C MET A 165 17.01 -3.95 8.01
N SER A 166 18.32 -4.16 7.90
CA SER A 166 19.07 -5.16 8.67
C SER A 166 19.65 -4.61 9.98
N SER A 167 19.47 -3.33 10.28
CA SER A 167 19.99 -2.64 11.46
C SER A 167 18.93 -2.43 12.53
N ALA A 168 19.34 -1.96 13.73
CA ALA A 168 18.44 -1.59 14.82
C ALA A 168 17.41 -0.48 14.47
N ASP A 169 17.52 0.15 13.29
CA ASP A 169 16.64 1.21 12.81
C ASP A 169 15.34 0.68 12.13
N MET A 170 15.11 -0.66 12.16
CA MET A 170 13.93 -1.32 11.60
C MET A 170 12.60 -0.80 12.18
N SER A 171 12.59 -0.30 13.41
CA SER A 171 11.39 0.20 14.09
C SER A 171 10.72 1.41 13.42
N ARG A 172 11.37 1.99 12.40
CA ARG A 172 10.84 3.13 11.65
C ARG A 172 10.20 2.77 10.31
N PHE A 173 10.27 1.49 9.90
CA PHE A 173 9.64 1.02 8.67
C PHE A 173 8.33 0.30 8.96
N THR A 174 7.37 0.42 8.03
CA THR A 174 6.12 -0.33 8.13
C THR A 174 6.36 -1.83 7.96
N PRO A 175 5.63 -2.69 8.70
CA PRO A 175 5.84 -4.14 8.66
C PRO A 175 5.73 -4.74 7.25
N TRP A 176 4.71 -4.32 6.47
CA TRP A 176 4.53 -4.83 5.10
C TRP A 176 5.69 -4.47 4.19
N PHE A 177 6.21 -3.24 4.27
CA PHE A 177 7.34 -2.82 3.45
C PHE A 177 8.60 -3.64 3.77
N MET A 178 8.84 -4.00 5.02
CA MET A 178 9.94 -4.90 5.39
C MET A 178 9.78 -6.29 4.75
N LEU A 179 8.58 -6.87 4.81
CA LEU A 179 8.27 -8.17 4.20
C LEU A 179 8.41 -8.14 2.67
N GLU A 180 7.90 -7.10 2.04
CA GLU A 180 7.99 -6.88 0.59
C GLU A 180 9.44 -6.74 0.15
N TRP A 181 10.21 -5.90 0.84
CA TRP A 181 11.60 -5.63 0.50
C TRP A 181 12.48 -6.86 0.67
N GLU A 182 12.32 -7.62 1.76
CA GLU A 182 13.03 -8.89 1.95
C GLU A 182 12.78 -9.84 0.77
N ARG A 183 11.53 -10.01 0.36
CA ARG A 183 11.17 -10.87 -0.77
C ARG A 183 11.71 -10.35 -2.10
N ILE A 184 11.62 -9.04 -2.35
CA ILE A 184 12.16 -8.41 -3.57
C ILE A 184 13.68 -8.60 -3.61
N TRP A 185 14.37 -8.36 -2.51
CA TRP A 185 15.83 -8.48 -2.43
C TRP A 185 16.32 -9.90 -2.66
N ARG A 186 15.58 -10.90 -2.17
CA ARG A 186 15.92 -12.32 -2.32
C ARG A 186 15.54 -12.87 -3.70
N ASP A 187 14.32 -12.59 -4.18
CA ASP A 187 13.70 -13.33 -5.28
C ASP A 187 13.54 -12.52 -6.57
N HIS A 188 13.57 -11.16 -6.52
CA HIS A 188 13.19 -10.27 -7.63
C HIS A 188 14.24 -9.20 -7.96
N ARG A 189 15.49 -9.40 -7.54
CA ARG A 189 16.59 -8.46 -7.89
C ARG A 189 16.79 -8.26 -9.38
N PRO A 190 16.70 -9.30 -10.24
CA PRO A 190 16.84 -9.12 -11.68
C PRO A 190 15.81 -8.15 -12.28
N GLU A 191 14.55 -8.23 -11.86
CA GLU A 191 13.47 -7.34 -12.30
C GLU A 191 13.72 -5.89 -11.88
N VAL A 192 14.21 -5.67 -10.65
CA VAL A 192 14.60 -4.33 -10.18
C VAL A 192 15.79 -3.79 -10.97
N LEU A 193 16.81 -4.60 -11.22
CA LEU A 193 17.98 -4.19 -11.98
C LEU A 193 17.65 -3.85 -13.44
N ALA A 194 16.65 -4.53 -14.04
CA ALA A 194 16.18 -4.24 -15.39
C ALA A 194 15.51 -2.85 -15.52
N LEU A 195 15.15 -2.18 -14.41
CA LEU A 195 14.63 -0.82 -14.41
C LEU A 195 15.74 0.26 -14.50
N ARG A 196 17.00 -0.11 -14.32
CA ARG A 196 18.14 0.80 -14.49
C ARG A 196 18.39 1.08 -16.00
N VAL A 197 18.76 2.29 -16.31
CA VAL A 197 19.12 2.72 -17.69
C VAL A 197 20.48 3.36 -17.67
#